data_9676f1a51b25782c165d3399b02ef514
#
_entry.id   9676f1a51b25782c165d3399b02ef514
#
_cell.length_a   1.000
_cell.length_b   1.000
_cell.length_c   1.000
_cell.angle_alpha   90.00
_cell.angle_beta   90.00
_cell.angle_gamma   90.00
#
_symmetry.space_group_name_H-M   'P 1'
#
loop_
_entity.id
_entity.type
_entity.pdbx_description
1 polymer ?
#
loop_
_entity_poly.entity_id
_entity_poly.type
_entity_poly.pdbx_seq_one_letter_code
_entity_poly.pdbx_strand_id
1 'polypeptide(L)' 'MLEYTKTVLNKVSFDATLFCKEVQKAAQRLLPYELEELKEFILTLIRQNPELDKCLIYLKA' A
#
# COMPACT_ATOMS: atom_id res chain seq x y z
N MET A 1 -10.34 -8.89 -3.50
CA MET A 1 -9.57 -7.69 -3.91
C MET A 1 -8.42 -7.36 -2.97
N LEU A 2 -8.66 -7.43 -1.67
CA LEU A 2 -7.60 -7.09 -0.72
C LEU A 2 -6.39 -8.04 -0.81
N GLU A 3 -6.65 -9.34 -0.91
CA GLU A 3 -5.56 -10.31 -1.02
C GLU A 3 -4.76 -10.10 -2.29
N TYR A 4 -5.43 -9.82 -3.38
CA TYR A 4 -4.76 -9.55 -4.63
C TYR A 4 -3.90 -8.29 -4.52
N THR A 5 -4.45 -7.25 -3.89
CA THR A 5 -3.73 -6.00 -3.69
C THR A 5 -2.46 -6.21 -2.87
N LYS A 6 -2.56 -6.99 -1.80
CA LYS A 6 -1.39 -7.30 -0.98
C LYS A 6 -0.31 -8.02 -1.78
N THR A 7 -0.72 -8.95 -2.64
CA THR A 7 0.21 -9.68 -3.48
C THR A 7 0.94 -8.74 -4.43
N VAL A 8 0.19 -7.83 -5.07
CA VAL A 8 0.78 -6.88 -6.01
C VAL A 8 1.74 -5.95 -5.28
N LEU A 9 1.35 -5.42 -4.13
CA LEU A 9 2.19 -4.51 -3.38
C LEU A 9 3.49 -5.18 -2.94
N ASN A 10 3.41 -6.44 -2.54
CA ASN A 10 4.61 -7.17 -2.16
C ASN A 10 5.58 -7.32 -3.32
N LYS A 11 5.03 -7.54 -4.52
CA LYS A 11 5.87 -7.69 -5.72
C LYS A 11 6.55 -6.39 -6.13
N VAL A 12 5.90 -5.26 -5.91
CA VAL A 12 6.46 -3.96 -6.32
C VAL A 12 7.11 -3.21 -5.18
N SER A 13 7.32 -3.87 -4.04
CA SER A 13 7.90 -3.21 -2.87
C SER A 13 9.33 -2.74 -3.11
N PHE A 14 10.00 -3.28 -4.11
CA PHE A 14 11.36 -2.87 -4.47
C PHE A 14 11.40 -1.51 -5.19
N ASP A 15 10.26 -1.04 -5.67
CA ASP A 15 10.19 0.21 -6.43
C ASP A 15 9.15 1.12 -5.80
N ALA A 16 9.61 2.14 -5.07
CA ALA A 16 8.72 3.03 -4.34
C ALA A 16 7.73 3.75 -5.26
N THR A 17 8.13 4.09 -6.47
CA THR A 17 7.25 4.79 -7.41
C THR A 17 6.08 3.90 -7.81
N LEU A 18 6.36 2.66 -8.19
CA LEU A 18 5.32 1.71 -8.54
C LEU A 18 4.46 1.37 -7.34
N PHE A 19 5.09 1.22 -6.18
CA PHE A 19 4.38 0.93 -4.94
C PHE A 19 3.35 2.02 -4.65
N CYS A 20 3.75 3.27 -4.73
CA CYS A 20 2.84 4.39 -4.48
C CYS A 20 1.68 4.41 -5.47
N LYS A 21 1.95 4.11 -6.74
CA LYS A 21 0.88 4.08 -7.74
C LYS A 21 -0.15 3.00 -7.41
N GLU A 22 0.31 1.83 -7.00
CA GLU A 22 -0.60 0.75 -6.65
C GLU A 22 -1.39 1.06 -5.38
N VAL A 23 -0.74 1.69 -4.41
CA VAL A 23 -1.42 2.14 -3.19
C VAL A 23 -2.52 3.14 -3.54
N GLN A 24 -2.21 4.08 -4.42
CA GLN A 24 -3.18 5.09 -4.83
C GLN A 24 -4.39 4.46 -5.50
N LYS A 25 -4.17 3.49 -6.38
CA LYS A 25 -5.26 2.78 -7.04
C LYS A 25 -6.11 2.03 -6.03
N ALA A 26 -5.45 1.35 -5.10
CA ALA A 26 -6.17 0.58 -4.09
C ALA A 26 -7.01 1.49 -3.20
N ALA A 27 -6.49 2.67 -2.85
CA ALA A 27 -7.21 3.61 -2.02
C ALA A 27 -8.52 4.06 -2.66
N GLN A 28 -8.59 4.04 -3.99
CA GLN A 28 -9.81 4.41 -4.70
C GLN A 28 -10.81 3.28 -4.84
N ARG A 29 -10.36 2.03 -4.68
CA ARG A 29 -11.19 0.85 -4.93
C ARG A 29 -11.65 0.13 -3.68
N LEU A 30 -10.84 0.15 -2.63
CA LEU A 30 -11.13 -0.62 -1.44
C LEU A 30 -12.10 0.08 -0.51
N LEU A 31 -12.86 -0.73 0.24
CA LEU A 31 -13.74 -0.20 1.26
C LEU A 31 -12.94 0.31 2.46
N PRO A 32 -13.51 1.20 3.29
CA PRO A 32 -12.77 1.77 4.42
C PRO A 32 -12.13 0.74 5.34
N TYR A 33 -12.84 -0.34 5.65
CA TYR A 33 -12.26 -1.35 6.54
C TYR A 33 -11.12 -2.12 5.87
N GLU A 34 -11.18 -2.25 4.54
CA GLU A 34 -10.11 -2.91 3.80
C GLU A 34 -8.88 -2.01 3.74
N LEU A 35 -9.10 -0.70 3.67
CA LEU A 35 -7.99 0.25 3.67
C LEU A 35 -7.22 0.21 4.98
N GLU A 36 -7.92 0.03 6.10
CA GLU A 36 -7.25 -0.08 7.39
C GLU A 36 -6.36 -1.31 7.45
N GLU A 37 -6.85 -2.44 6.95
CA GLU A 37 -6.03 -3.65 6.90
C GLU A 37 -4.83 -3.47 5.98
N LEU A 38 -5.07 -2.83 4.84
CA LEU A 38 -4.00 -2.57 3.89
C LEU A 38 -2.95 -1.65 4.49
N LYS A 39 -3.38 -0.67 5.26
CA LYS A 39 -2.45 0.25 5.92
C LYS A 39 -1.50 -0.50 6.85
N GLU A 40 -2.04 -1.42 7.63
CA GLU A 40 -1.20 -2.22 8.52
C GLU A 40 -0.19 -3.06 7.74
N PHE A 41 -0.63 -3.63 6.63
CA PHE A 41 0.26 -4.39 5.77
C PHE A 41 1.38 -3.51 5.23
N ILE A 42 1.01 -2.31 4.77
CA ILE A 42 1.98 -1.36 4.24
C ILE A 42 2.99 -0.94 5.31
N LEU A 43 2.52 -0.72 6.53
CA LEU A 43 3.42 -0.36 7.63
C LEU A 43 4.45 -1.45 7.87
N THR A 44 4.05 -2.71 7.73
CA THR A 44 4.97 -3.82 7.85
C THR A 44 6.04 -3.77 6.77
N LEU A 45 5.65 -3.45 5.55
CA LEU A 45 6.59 -3.33 4.44
C LEU A 45 7.52 -2.14 4.62
N ILE A 46 7.01 -1.04 5.18
CA ILE A 46 7.80 0.17 5.43
C ILE A 46 8.94 -0.11 6.41
N ARG A 47 8.70 -1.01 7.37
CA ARG A 47 9.76 -1.37 8.30
C ARG A 47 10.97 -1.98 7.58
N GLN A 48 10.72 -2.68 6.49
CA GLN A 48 11.78 -3.27 5.69
C GLN A 48 12.34 -2.30 4.66
N ASN A 49 11.48 -1.39 4.17
CA ASN A 49 11.85 -0.42 3.15
C ASN A 49 11.30 0.96 3.52
N PRO A 50 12.04 1.73 4.34
CA PRO A 50 11.54 3.03 4.81
C PRO A 50 11.15 4.00 3.70
N GLU A 51 11.68 3.83 2.50
CA GLU A 51 11.33 4.68 1.37
C GLU A 51 9.83 4.66 1.05
N LEU A 52 9.18 3.56 1.40
CA LEU A 52 7.75 3.41 1.09
C LEU A 52 6.87 4.28 1.97
N ASP A 53 7.44 4.88 3.02
CA ASP A 53 6.73 5.74 3.95
C ASP A 53 5.99 6.87 3.25
N LYS A 54 6.57 7.41 2.20
CA LYS A 54 5.96 8.51 1.45
C LYS A 54 4.64 8.11 0.79
N CYS A 55 4.37 6.83 0.67
CA CYS A 55 3.13 6.37 0.06
C CYS A 55 1.94 6.44 1.01
N LEU A 56 2.18 6.62 2.31
CA LEU A 56 1.10 6.68 3.29
C LEU A 56 0.18 7.88 3.09
N ILE A 57 0.65 8.93 2.45
CA ILE A 57 -0.18 10.10 2.22
C ILE A 57 -1.42 9.76 1.39
N TYR A 58 -1.35 8.75 0.55
CA TYR A 58 -2.47 8.35 -0.29
C TYR A 58 -3.55 7.63 0.50
N LEU A 59 -3.22 7.13 1.68
CA LEU A 59 -4.18 6.44 2.53
C LEU A 59 -4.85 7.38 3.52
N LYS A 60 -4.27 8.53 3.76
CA LYS A 60 -4.81 9.49 4.71
C LYS A 60 -5.86 10.40 4.11
N ALA A 61 -5.88 10.47 2.82
CA ALA A 61 -6.87 11.28 2.12
C ALA A 61 -8.23 10.61 2.15
#